data_bd756e0255fd27e6673e352050a1cd3f
#
_entry.id   bd756e0255fd27e6673e352050a1cd3f
#
_cell.length_a   1.000
_cell.length_b   1.000
_cell.length_c   1.000
_cell.angle_alpha   90.00
_cell.angle_beta   90.00
_cell.angle_gamma   90.00
#
_symmetry.space_group_name_H-M   'P 1'
#
loop_
_entity.id
_entity.type
_entity.pdbx_description
1 polymer ?
#
loop_
_entity_poly.entity_id
_entity_poly.type
_entity_poly.pdbx_seq_one_letter_code
_entity_poly.pdbx_strand_id
1 'polypeptide(L)'
;MRLRRLVLGGCVLSMLALLPRGASAQGVAQTVRARVEAARTAAGQDHQYLLRQLCAGPIEAVNAAPVVGGVPAALPSTDPDRDWYTEPARVFDDLFYLGQTAYSVWGLRTSEGIILLDAIFDYSVEAEVIEGLRKVGIDPSEIRYVIISHAHGDHSAGAGILQQRYGVRVVMSEADWDLYENSGREPVKATRDVVATDGMELRLGDAVVRTYLTPGHTLGTVSSVFTVHDNGEPHVVALWGGTAFNFRDSPGDPRDGRLRTYAESAERFRRVTSDAGADIILSNHPSYDGSTAKLAALAERGRGAPHPYVIGTNGVSRYLTVAQECAVAARLSEGSVLVF
;
A
#
# COMPACT_ATOMS: atom_id res chain seq x y z
N MET A 1 16.33 60.30 -66.26
CA MET A 1 16.41 58.91 -65.75
C MET A 1 15.67 58.82 -64.41
N ARG A 2 14.49 58.23 -64.39
CA ARG A 2 13.67 58.06 -63.18
C ARG A 2 13.61 56.57 -62.84
N LEU A 3 14.24 56.18 -61.71
CA LEU A 3 14.18 54.83 -61.21
C LEU A 3 12.83 54.59 -60.50
N ARG A 4 12.08 53.60 -60.98
CA ARG A 4 10.89 53.09 -60.28
C ARG A 4 11.32 52.03 -59.27
N ARG A 5 10.95 52.24 -58.00
CA ARG A 5 11.08 51.22 -56.96
C ARG A 5 9.88 50.27 -57.04
N LEU A 6 10.14 48.98 -57.20
CA LEU A 6 9.14 47.90 -56.99
C LEU A 6 9.01 47.65 -55.51
N VAL A 7 7.76 47.72 -55.01
CA VAL A 7 7.42 47.28 -53.67
C VAL A 7 6.89 45.86 -53.81
N LEU A 8 7.67 44.88 -53.29
CA LEU A 8 7.22 43.51 -53.12
C LEU A 8 6.39 43.42 -51.79
N GLY A 9 5.07 43.22 -51.97
CA GLY A 9 4.17 42.89 -50.83
C GLY A 9 4.38 41.44 -50.39
N GLY A 10 4.99 41.28 -49.21
CA GLY A 10 5.13 39.97 -48.57
C GLY A 10 3.80 39.56 -47.91
N CYS A 11 3.15 38.52 -48.43
CA CYS A 11 2.03 37.86 -47.78
C CYS A 11 2.54 37.08 -46.55
N VAL A 12 2.29 37.57 -45.35
CA VAL A 12 2.51 36.84 -44.12
C VAL A 12 1.39 35.82 -43.95
N LEU A 13 1.64 34.57 -44.32
CA LEU A 13 0.75 33.47 -43.94
C LEU A 13 0.88 33.25 -42.41
N SER A 14 -0.14 33.69 -41.69
CA SER A 14 -0.29 33.34 -40.27
C SER A 14 -0.60 31.85 -40.16
N MET A 15 0.42 31.05 -39.86
CA MET A 15 0.21 29.69 -39.37
C MET A 15 -0.49 29.76 -37.99
N LEU A 16 -1.81 29.58 -37.96
CA LEU A 16 -2.51 29.22 -36.73
C LEU A 16 -1.97 27.84 -36.28
N ALA A 17 -1.15 27.87 -35.27
CA ALA A 17 -0.78 26.65 -34.54
C ALA A 17 -2.09 26.06 -33.96
N LEU A 18 -2.55 24.95 -34.52
CA LEU A 18 -3.60 24.11 -33.92
C LEU A 18 -3.08 23.57 -32.61
N LEU A 19 -3.47 24.17 -31.50
CA LEU A 19 -3.32 23.55 -30.16
C LEU A 19 -4.00 22.19 -30.21
N PRO A 20 -3.39 21.15 -29.61
CA PRO A 20 -4.03 19.85 -29.56
C PRO A 20 -5.38 19.99 -28.84
N ARG A 21 -6.47 19.66 -29.54
CA ARG A 21 -7.80 19.61 -28.97
C ARG A 21 -7.79 18.64 -27.80
N GLY A 22 -8.31 19.04 -26.63
CA GLY A 22 -8.53 18.16 -25.49
C GLY A 22 -9.20 16.86 -25.94
N ALA A 23 -8.79 15.75 -25.32
CA ALA A 23 -9.36 14.44 -25.65
C ALA A 23 -10.89 14.50 -25.54
N SER A 24 -11.59 13.96 -26.54
CA SER A 24 -13.05 13.88 -26.46
C SER A 24 -13.47 12.98 -25.30
N ALA A 25 -14.65 13.20 -24.71
CA ALA A 25 -15.19 12.34 -23.63
C ALA A 25 -15.18 10.85 -24.03
N GLN A 26 -15.49 10.55 -25.30
CA GLN A 26 -15.41 9.19 -25.83
C GLN A 26 -13.96 8.64 -25.85
N GLY A 27 -12.97 9.46 -26.18
CA GLY A 27 -11.55 9.06 -26.15
C GLY A 27 -11.07 8.81 -24.74
N VAL A 28 -11.49 9.63 -23.76
CA VAL A 28 -11.17 9.41 -22.34
C VAL A 28 -11.79 8.10 -21.84
N ALA A 29 -13.09 7.87 -22.08
CA ALA A 29 -13.77 6.63 -21.69
C ALA A 29 -13.09 5.38 -22.30
N GLN A 30 -12.63 5.44 -23.54
CA GLN A 30 -11.88 4.35 -24.18
C GLN A 30 -10.54 4.11 -23.46
N THR A 31 -9.84 5.17 -23.07
CA THR A 31 -8.58 5.07 -22.32
C THR A 31 -8.81 4.48 -20.94
N VAL A 32 -9.84 4.91 -20.19
CA VAL A 32 -10.22 4.34 -18.89
C VAL A 32 -10.51 2.84 -19.02
N ARG A 33 -11.28 2.41 -20.05
CA ARG A 33 -11.55 0.99 -20.34
C ARG A 33 -10.25 0.21 -20.54
N ALA A 34 -9.31 0.74 -21.32
CA ALA A 34 -8.03 0.08 -21.57
C ALA A 34 -7.24 -0.13 -20.28
N ARG A 35 -7.24 0.86 -19.37
CA ARG A 35 -6.58 0.74 -18.05
C ARG A 35 -7.26 -0.28 -17.15
N VAL A 36 -8.60 -0.29 -17.10
CA VAL A 36 -9.36 -1.29 -16.36
C VAL A 36 -9.07 -2.70 -16.89
N GLU A 37 -9.00 -2.91 -18.20
CA GLU A 37 -8.70 -4.23 -18.77
C GLU A 37 -7.23 -4.65 -18.53
N ALA A 38 -6.29 -3.70 -18.53
CA ALA A 38 -4.91 -3.98 -18.13
C ALA A 38 -4.83 -4.42 -16.65
N ALA A 39 -5.56 -3.72 -15.76
CA ALA A 39 -5.68 -4.11 -14.36
C ALA A 39 -6.33 -5.50 -14.20
N ARG A 40 -7.40 -5.83 -14.95
CA ARG A 40 -8.04 -7.16 -14.94
C ARG A 40 -7.08 -8.26 -15.36
N THR A 41 -6.35 -8.02 -16.44
CA THR A 41 -5.33 -8.97 -16.94
C THR A 41 -4.25 -9.20 -15.88
N ALA A 42 -3.76 -8.13 -15.26
CA ALA A 42 -2.77 -8.22 -14.20
C ALA A 42 -3.33 -8.93 -12.95
N ALA A 43 -4.58 -8.67 -12.58
CA ALA A 43 -5.20 -9.30 -11.41
C ALA A 43 -5.22 -10.82 -11.49
N GLY A 44 -5.44 -11.39 -12.68
CA GLY A 44 -5.57 -12.84 -12.83
C GLY A 44 -6.61 -13.42 -11.87
N GLN A 45 -6.32 -14.53 -11.24
CA GLN A 45 -7.15 -15.13 -10.18
C GLN A 45 -6.73 -14.65 -8.79
N ASP A 46 -5.47 -14.22 -8.62
CA ASP A 46 -4.85 -13.98 -7.32
C ASP A 46 -5.23 -12.64 -6.71
N HIS A 47 -5.49 -11.61 -7.54
CA HIS A 47 -5.67 -10.22 -7.11
C HIS A 47 -7.06 -9.65 -7.44
N GLN A 48 -8.07 -10.51 -7.58
CA GLN A 48 -9.44 -10.09 -7.91
C GLN A 48 -10.03 -9.16 -6.85
N TYR A 49 -9.67 -9.38 -5.57
CA TYR A 49 -10.15 -8.52 -4.50
C TYR A 49 -9.55 -7.13 -4.59
N LEU A 50 -8.25 -7.03 -4.80
CA LEU A 50 -7.54 -5.76 -5.00
C LEU A 50 -8.15 -4.98 -6.18
N LEU A 51 -8.36 -5.65 -7.32
CA LEU A 51 -9.01 -5.07 -8.50
C LEU A 51 -10.38 -4.49 -8.17
N ARG A 52 -11.21 -5.23 -7.45
CA ARG A 52 -12.56 -4.79 -7.07
C ARG A 52 -12.52 -3.56 -6.19
N GLN A 53 -11.60 -3.51 -5.22
CA GLN A 53 -11.47 -2.39 -4.29
C GLN A 53 -10.96 -1.12 -4.99
N LEU A 54 -9.92 -1.24 -5.79
CA LEU A 54 -9.25 -0.08 -6.38
C LEU A 54 -9.88 0.41 -7.68
N CYS A 55 -10.44 -0.51 -8.48
CA CYS A 55 -11.02 -0.19 -9.77
C CYS A 55 -12.56 -0.02 -9.76
N ALA A 56 -13.24 -0.07 -8.62
CA ALA A 56 -14.72 0.01 -8.54
C ALA A 56 -15.26 1.26 -9.26
N GLY A 57 -14.79 2.43 -8.89
CA GLY A 57 -15.21 3.69 -9.50
C GLY A 57 -14.92 3.77 -11.01
N PRO A 58 -13.69 3.49 -11.48
CA PRO A 58 -13.38 3.41 -12.91
C PRO A 58 -14.23 2.40 -13.69
N ILE A 59 -14.50 1.22 -13.11
CA ILE A 59 -15.36 0.19 -13.72
C ILE A 59 -16.78 0.73 -13.93
N GLU A 60 -17.35 1.36 -12.91
CA GLU A 60 -18.67 1.97 -12.95
C GLU A 60 -18.70 3.13 -13.96
N ALA A 61 -17.72 4.03 -13.92
CA ALA A 61 -17.65 5.20 -14.81
C ALA A 61 -17.68 4.86 -16.31
N VAL A 62 -17.21 3.69 -16.70
CA VAL A 62 -17.23 3.24 -18.10
C VAL A 62 -18.21 2.10 -18.37
N ASN A 63 -19.10 1.79 -17.44
CA ASN A 63 -20.03 0.65 -17.53
C ASN A 63 -19.35 -0.66 -17.95
N ALA A 64 -18.15 -0.92 -17.40
CA ALA A 64 -17.44 -2.17 -17.62
C ALA A 64 -18.08 -3.29 -16.79
N ALA A 65 -17.85 -4.55 -17.16
CA ALA A 65 -18.35 -5.67 -16.40
C ALA A 65 -17.83 -5.62 -14.94
N PRO A 66 -18.69 -5.82 -13.91
CA PRO A 66 -18.26 -5.79 -12.52
C PRO A 66 -17.27 -6.93 -12.23
N VAL A 67 -16.48 -6.77 -11.18
CA VAL A 67 -15.65 -7.85 -10.63
C VAL A 67 -16.52 -8.72 -9.74
N VAL A 68 -16.65 -10.00 -10.07
CA VAL A 68 -17.49 -10.96 -9.34
C VAL A 68 -16.60 -11.93 -8.55
N GLY A 69 -17.05 -12.29 -7.34
CA GLY A 69 -16.31 -13.21 -6.47
C GLY A 69 -15.15 -12.54 -5.72
N GLY A 70 -14.28 -13.32 -5.16
CA GLY A 70 -13.10 -12.89 -4.39
C GLY A 70 -13.19 -13.22 -2.90
N VAL A 71 -12.08 -12.96 -2.20
CA VAL A 71 -11.98 -13.20 -0.76
C VAL A 71 -12.82 -12.22 0.07
N PRO A 72 -13.22 -12.55 1.30
CA PRO A 72 -13.89 -11.62 2.21
C PRO A 72 -13.08 -10.34 2.46
N ALA A 73 -13.79 -9.25 2.76
CA ALA A 73 -13.15 -7.96 3.05
C ALA A 73 -12.43 -7.94 4.40
N ALA A 74 -12.82 -8.81 5.31
CA ALA A 74 -12.21 -8.93 6.63
C ALA A 74 -12.10 -10.41 7.01
N LEU A 75 -11.16 -10.71 7.91
CA LEU A 75 -11.10 -11.99 8.60
C LEU A 75 -12.35 -12.16 9.48
N PRO A 76 -12.82 -13.39 9.73
CA PRO A 76 -13.82 -13.62 10.76
C PRO A 76 -13.24 -13.26 12.13
N SER A 77 -14.05 -12.62 12.99
CA SER A 77 -13.65 -12.47 14.38
C SER A 77 -13.64 -13.83 15.09
N THR A 78 -12.66 -14.00 15.96
CA THR A 78 -12.52 -15.19 16.82
C THR A 78 -12.99 -14.94 18.26
N ASP A 79 -13.50 -13.73 18.52
CA ASP A 79 -14.05 -13.34 19.84
C ASP A 79 -15.49 -12.82 19.65
N PRO A 80 -16.49 -13.41 20.30
CA PRO A 80 -17.89 -13.02 20.14
C PRO A 80 -18.22 -11.63 20.70
N ASP A 81 -17.39 -11.13 21.62
CA ASP A 81 -17.59 -9.82 22.27
C ASP A 81 -16.82 -8.68 21.56
N ARG A 82 -15.91 -9.04 20.64
CA ARG A 82 -15.06 -8.11 19.88
C ARG A 82 -15.04 -8.48 18.41
N ASP A 83 -15.95 -7.93 17.63
CA ASP A 83 -16.11 -8.21 16.20
C ASP A 83 -14.86 -7.90 15.33
N TRP A 84 -13.93 -7.15 15.90
CA TRP A 84 -12.65 -6.79 15.27
C TRP A 84 -11.50 -7.74 15.64
N TYR A 85 -11.60 -8.56 16.69
CA TYR A 85 -10.50 -9.39 17.17
C TYR A 85 -10.24 -10.60 16.28
N THR A 86 -8.96 -10.93 16.07
CA THR A 86 -8.54 -12.18 15.43
C THR A 86 -7.36 -12.82 16.16
N GLU A 87 -7.32 -14.15 16.21
CA GLU A 87 -6.19 -14.83 16.84
C GLU A 87 -4.89 -14.58 16.08
N PRO A 88 -3.77 -14.35 16.81
CA PRO A 88 -2.47 -14.20 16.19
C PRO A 88 -2.05 -15.50 15.50
N ALA A 89 -1.32 -15.38 14.41
CA ALA A 89 -0.86 -16.53 13.65
C ALA A 89 0.63 -16.44 13.33
N ARG A 90 1.36 -17.55 13.49
CA ARG A 90 2.70 -17.69 12.92
C ARG A 90 2.53 -17.95 11.43
N VAL A 91 3.00 -17.02 10.60
CA VAL A 91 2.84 -17.08 9.14
C VAL A 91 4.08 -17.68 8.48
N PHE A 92 5.27 -17.25 8.91
CA PHE A 92 6.57 -17.80 8.54
C PHE A 92 7.34 -18.20 9.79
N ASP A 93 8.51 -18.74 9.66
CA ASP A 93 9.35 -19.12 10.81
C ASP A 93 9.62 -17.95 11.74
N ASP A 94 9.71 -16.75 11.18
CA ASP A 94 10.09 -15.51 11.81
C ASP A 94 9.08 -14.36 11.58
N LEU A 95 7.91 -14.61 10.94
CA LEU A 95 6.88 -13.59 10.72
C LEU A 95 5.55 -14.01 11.34
N PHE A 96 4.93 -13.09 12.08
CA PHE A 96 3.67 -13.28 12.79
C PHE A 96 2.63 -12.26 12.35
N TYR A 97 1.38 -12.69 12.18
CA TYR A 97 0.22 -11.84 12.05
C TYR A 97 -0.33 -11.50 13.43
N LEU A 98 -0.48 -10.20 13.72
CA LEU A 98 -0.89 -9.65 15.01
C LEU A 98 -1.99 -8.59 14.84
N GLY A 99 -2.68 -8.63 13.71
CA GLY A 99 -3.65 -7.60 13.33
C GLY A 99 -5.09 -7.97 13.67
N GLN A 100 -5.98 -7.03 13.40
CA GLN A 100 -7.43 -7.19 13.51
C GLN A 100 -8.00 -7.89 12.27
N THR A 101 -9.34 -8.10 12.30
CA THR A 101 -10.10 -8.63 11.17
C THR A 101 -9.92 -7.82 9.87
N ALA A 102 -9.76 -6.50 9.96
CA ALA A 102 -9.66 -5.59 8.80
C ALA A 102 -8.31 -4.87 8.65
N TYR A 103 -7.40 -4.96 9.62
CA TYR A 103 -6.15 -4.21 9.69
C TYR A 103 -4.99 -5.13 10.07
N SER A 104 -3.92 -5.13 9.29
CA SER A 104 -2.78 -6.00 9.52
C SER A 104 -1.72 -5.33 10.39
N VAL A 105 -1.17 -6.08 11.33
CA VAL A 105 0.12 -5.81 11.97
C VAL A 105 0.99 -7.05 11.75
N TRP A 106 2.23 -6.83 11.34
CA TRP A 106 3.19 -7.90 11.15
C TRP A 106 4.34 -7.79 12.14
N GLY A 107 4.65 -8.88 12.83
CA GLY A 107 5.80 -8.96 13.76
C GLY A 107 6.91 -9.77 13.14
N LEU A 108 8.02 -9.15 12.77
CA LEU A 108 9.23 -9.81 12.28
C LEU A 108 10.16 -10.11 13.48
N ARG A 109 10.35 -11.38 13.77
CA ARG A 109 11.27 -11.86 14.81
C ARG A 109 12.69 -11.89 14.26
N THR A 110 13.62 -11.37 15.04
CA THR A 110 15.05 -11.37 14.74
C THR A 110 15.85 -11.99 15.91
N SER A 111 17.15 -12.16 15.76
CA SER A 111 18.03 -12.63 16.84
C SER A 111 18.17 -11.61 18.00
N GLU A 112 17.73 -10.34 17.83
CA GLU A 112 17.88 -9.28 18.85
C GLU A 112 16.54 -8.65 19.26
N GLY A 113 15.41 -9.24 18.87
CA GLY A 113 14.08 -8.78 19.23
C GLY A 113 13.12 -8.70 18.05
N ILE A 114 12.08 -7.89 18.16
CA ILE A 114 10.98 -7.80 17.22
C ILE A 114 10.97 -6.45 16.51
N ILE A 115 10.76 -6.45 15.19
CA ILE A 115 10.36 -5.30 14.40
C ILE A 115 8.87 -5.46 14.07
N LEU A 116 8.04 -4.52 14.53
CA LEU A 116 6.65 -4.44 14.11
C LEU A 116 6.52 -3.61 12.82
N LEU A 117 5.58 -4.02 11.97
CA LEU A 117 5.13 -3.28 10.80
C LEU A 117 3.68 -2.91 11.08
N ASP A 118 3.44 -1.62 11.33
CA ASP A 118 2.25 -0.99 11.89
C ASP A 118 1.99 -1.27 13.39
N ALA A 119 1.14 -0.45 13.99
CA ALA A 119 0.82 -0.45 15.42
C ALA A 119 -0.69 -0.51 15.70
N ILE A 120 -1.51 -0.59 14.66
CA ILE A 120 -2.97 -0.68 14.74
C ILE A 120 -3.61 0.48 15.54
N PHE A 121 -4.89 0.38 15.89
CA PHE A 121 -5.59 1.33 16.76
C PHE A 121 -5.17 1.23 18.22
N ASP A 122 -5.30 2.32 18.94
CA ASP A 122 -5.02 2.42 20.38
C ASP A 122 -5.92 1.52 21.22
N TYR A 123 -7.20 1.36 20.86
CA TYR A 123 -8.14 0.51 21.58
C TYR A 123 -7.88 -1.00 21.43
N SER A 124 -7.11 -1.40 20.42
CA SER A 124 -6.87 -2.82 20.10
C SER A 124 -5.43 -3.27 20.24
N VAL A 125 -4.47 -2.36 20.31
CA VAL A 125 -3.03 -2.67 20.42
C VAL A 125 -2.72 -3.60 21.61
N GLU A 126 -3.44 -3.47 22.71
CA GLU A 126 -3.27 -4.36 23.88
C GLU A 126 -3.63 -5.79 23.52
N ALA A 127 -4.82 -6.01 22.98
CA ALA A 127 -5.32 -7.36 22.73
C ALA A 127 -4.66 -8.04 21.53
N GLU A 128 -4.42 -7.27 20.45
CA GLU A 128 -3.92 -7.83 19.19
C GLU A 128 -2.38 -7.92 19.19
N VAL A 129 -1.69 -6.86 19.57
CA VAL A 129 -0.23 -6.83 19.47
C VAL A 129 0.42 -7.37 20.74
N ILE A 130 0.07 -6.79 21.90
CA ILE A 130 0.76 -7.10 23.16
C ILE A 130 0.41 -8.53 23.64
N GLU A 131 -0.87 -8.82 23.77
CA GLU A 131 -1.32 -10.17 24.15
C GLU A 131 -1.11 -11.18 23.02
N GLY A 132 -1.25 -10.72 21.76
CA GLY A 132 -0.97 -11.53 20.59
C GLY A 132 0.46 -12.06 20.57
N LEU A 133 1.47 -11.24 20.86
CA LEU A 133 2.86 -11.69 21.00
C LEU A 133 3.00 -12.73 22.11
N ARG A 134 2.38 -12.50 23.29
CA ARG A 134 2.42 -13.48 24.40
C ARG A 134 1.81 -14.81 24.00
N LYS A 135 0.70 -14.81 23.27
CA LYS A 135 0.05 -16.04 22.78
C LYS A 135 0.91 -16.84 21.82
N VAL A 136 1.77 -16.17 21.03
CA VAL A 136 2.73 -16.86 20.15
C VAL A 136 4.09 -17.11 20.83
N GLY A 137 4.18 -16.92 22.17
CA GLY A 137 5.36 -17.22 22.97
C GLY A 137 6.48 -16.19 22.90
N ILE A 138 6.15 -14.93 22.60
CA ILE A 138 7.10 -13.82 22.51
C ILE A 138 6.80 -12.81 23.62
N ASP A 139 7.81 -12.35 24.35
CA ASP A 139 7.66 -11.27 25.32
C ASP A 139 7.53 -9.92 24.59
N PRO A 140 6.47 -9.14 24.82
CA PRO A 140 6.33 -7.81 24.23
C PRO A 140 7.48 -6.84 24.54
N SER A 141 8.23 -7.06 25.62
CA SER A 141 9.45 -6.31 25.93
C SER A 141 10.58 -6.54 24.93
N GLU A 142 10.47 -7.55 24.05
CA GLU A 142 11.40 -7.78 22.96
C GLU A 142 11.16 -6.85 21.75
N ILE A 143 10.06 -6.10 21.70
CA ILE A 143 9.83 -5.13 20.62
C ILE A 143 10.91 -4.05 20.68
N ARG A 144 11.61 -3.84 19.57
CA ARG A 144 12.65 -2.81 19.42
C ARG A 144 12.23 -1.67 18.52
N TYR A 145 11.54 -1.99 17.44
CA TYR A 145 11.10 -1.02 16.46
C TYR A 145 9.66 -1.27 16.06
N VAL A 146 8.96 -0.18 15.73
CA VAL A 146 7.72 -0.21 14.96
C VAL A 146 7.87 0.71 13.75
N ILE A 147 7.74 0.14 12.57
CA ILE A 147 7.75 0.88 11.29
C ILE A 147 6.29 1.12 10.92
N ILE A 148 5.88 2.36 10.94
CA ILE A 148 4.52 2.77 10.56
C ILE A 148 4.48 3.00 9.06
N SER A 149 3.61 2.26 8.38
CA SER A 149 3.42 2.38 6.93
C SER A 149 2.89 3.75 6.53
N HIS A 150 1.97 4.30 7.31
CA HIS A 150 1.47 5.67 7.17
C HIS A 150 0.69 6.10 8.42
N ALA A 151 0.51 7.42 8.60
CA ALA A 151 0.02 8.03 9.82
C ALA A 151 -1.51 8.05 9.98
N HIS A 152 -2.26 7.14 9.35
CA HIS A 152 -3.67 6.97 9.70
C HIS A 152 -3.81 6.15 10.99
N GLY A 153 -4.87 6.42 11.77
CA GLY A 153 -5.02 5.85 13.11
C GLY A 153 -5.11 4.32 13.17
N ASP A 154 -5.60 3.69 12.11
CA ASP A 154 -5.65 2.23 11.93
C ASP A 154 -4.27 1.58 11.76
N HIS A 155 -3.20 2.38 11.61
CA HIS A 155 -1.83 1.91 11.49
C HIS A 155 -0.90 2.51 12.55
N SER A 156 -1.20 3.70 13.07
CA SER A 156 -0.28 4.48 13.89
C SER A 156 -0.74 4.70 15.34
N ALA A 157 -2.04 4.57 15.66
CA ALA A 157 -2.57 5.03 16.94
C ALA A 157 -2.02 4.26 18.16
N GLY A 158 -1.66 2.99 18.00
CA GLY A 158 -1.03 2.19 19.06
C GLY A 158 0.45 2.51 19.30
N ALA A 159 1.12 3.24 18.39
CA ALA A 159 2.56 3.48 18.48
C ALA A 159 2.99 4.19 19.77
N GLY A 160 2.21 5.17 20.23
CA GLY A 160 2.49 5.89 21.48
C GLY A 160 2.43 4.99 22.72
N ILE A 161 1.48 4.06 22.76
CA ILE A 161 1.35 3.07 23.84
C ILE A 161 2.57 2.13 23.85
N LEU A 162 2.99 1.64 22.70
CA LEU A 162 4.17 0.77 22.56
C LEU A 162 5.44 1.52 22.98
N GLN A 163 5.62 2.76 22.52
CA GLN A 163 6.78 3.57 22.88
C GLN A 163 6.82 3.87 24.39
N GLN A 164 5.70 4.29 24.98
CA GLN A 164 5.65 4.62 26.41
C GLN A 164 5.91 3.41 27.31
N ARG A 165 5.35 2.24 26.94
CA ARG A 165 5.39 1.05 27.77
C ARG A 165 6.69 0.25 27.65
N TYR A 166 7.22 0.15 26.44
CA TYR A 166 8.36 -0.73 26.14
C TYR A 166 9.59 -0.01 25.60
N GLY A 167 9.54 1.32 25.45
CA GLY A 167 10.65 2.10 24.89
C GLY A 167 10.90 1.78 23.40
N VAL A 168 9.88 1.36 22.67
CA VAL A 168 9.97 0.99 21.26
C VAL A 168 10.35 2.22 20.44
N ARG A 169 11.27 2.07 19.50
CA ARG A 169 11.63 3.13 18.57
C ARG A 169 10.62 3.19 17.42
N VAL A 170 9.99 4.35 17.24
CA VAL A 170 8.96 4.55 16.21
C VAL A 170 9.59 5.15 14.96
N VAL A 171 9.29 4.52 13.82
CA VAL A 171 9.83 4.88 12.50
C VAL A 171 8.68 5.32 11.60
N MET A 172 8.69 6.55 11.13
CA MET A 172 7.79 7.11 10.11
C MET A 172 8.58 8.01 9.16
N SER A 173 8.06 8.27 7.98
CA SER A 173 8.62 9.32 7.13
C SER A 173 8.41 10.70 7.73
N GLU A 174 9.17 11.70 7.26
CA GLU A 174 9.03 13.09 7.71
C GLU A 174 7.59 13.60 7.56
N ALA A 175 7.00 13.42 6.36
CA ALA A 175 5.66 13.91 6.06
C ALA A 175 4.57 13.21 6.91
N ASP A 176 4.76 11.96 7.24
CA ASP A 176 3.79 11.24 8.07
C ASP A 176 4.00 11.48 9.57
N TRP A 177 5.22 11.80 10.01
CA TRP A 177 5.42 12.37 11.34
C TRP A 177 4.66 13.69 11.51
N ASP A 178 4.74 14.60 10.51
CA ASP A 178 4.00 15.85 10.52
C ASP A 178 2.48 15.62 10.54
N LEU A 179 2.00 14.66 9.75
CA LEU A 179 0.58 14.27 9.73
C LEU A 179 0.14 13.71 11.10
N TYR A 180 0.94 12.82 11.68
CA TYR A 180 0.66 12.17 12.97
C TYR A 180 0.62 13.18 14.11
N GLU A 181 1.62 14.06 14.21
CA GLU A 181 1.69 15.11 15.26
C GLU A 181 0.50 16.07 15.20
N ASN A 182 -0.02 16.33 14.01
CA ASN A 182 -1.14 17.24 13.78
C ASN A 182 -2.52 16.55 13.78
N SER A 183 -2.60 15.22 13.87
CA SER A 183 -3.87 14.47 13.76
C SER A 183 -4.84 14.78 14.92
N GLY A 184 -4.33 14.95 16.14
CA GLY A 184 -5.13 15.23 17.34
C GLY A 184 -6.05 14.09 17.79
N ARG A 185 -5.90 12.90 17.22
CA ARG A 185 -6.84 11.76 17.41
C ARG A 185 -6.35 10.74 18.43
N GLU A 186 -5.05 10.61 18.61
CA GLU A 186 -4.45 9.58 19.45
C GLU A 186 -4.40 10.07 20.92
N PRO A 187 -4.96 9.28 21.87
CA PRO A 187 -4.94 9.65 23.30
C PRO A 187 -3.52 9.58 23.88
N VAL A 188 -2.65 8.72 23.35
CA VAL A 188 -1.23 8.60 23.70
C VAL A 188 -0.41 8.73 22.43
N LYS A 189 0.23 9.89 22.24
CA LYS A 189 1.07 10.12 21.06
C LYS A 189 2.48 9.59 21.26
N ALA A 190 3.02 8.97 20.23
CA ALA A 190 4.45 8.72 20.13
C ALA A 190 5.21 10.06 19.94
N THR A 191 6.36 10.16 20.59
CA THR A 191 7.33 11.23 20.31
C THR A 191 8.10 10.86 19.04
N ARG A 192 8.31 11.85 18.16
CA ARG A 192 9.10 11.68 16.93
C ARG A 192 10.47 11.12 17.27
N ASP A 193 10.85 10.03 16.61
CA ASP A 193 12.09 9.31 16.90
C ASP A 193 12.91 9.08 15.62
N VAL A 194 12.59 8.06 14.82
CA VAL A 194 13.33 7.74 13.59
C VAL A 194 12.57 8.24 12.38
N VAL A 195 13.27 9.00 11.52
CA VAL A 195 12.73 9.43 10.23
C VAL A 195 13.12 8.44 9.16
N ALA A 196 12.13 7.73 8.61
CA ALA A 196 12.32 6.85 7.47
C ALA A 196 12.64 7.66 6.21
N THR A 197 13.71 7.29 5.54
CA THR A 197 14.11 7.85 4.26
C THR A 197 14.05 6.79 3.17
N ASP A 198 14.06 7.25 1.92
CA ASP A 198 14.01 6.36 0.78
C ASP A 198 15.27 5.48 0.67
N GLY A 199 15.09 4.16 0.66
CA GLY A 199 16.20 3.20 0.65
C GLY A 199 16.90 3.00 1.99
N MET A 200 16.38 3.56 3.10
CA MET A 200 16.97 3.37 4.43
C MET A 200 16.94 1.89 4.83
N GLU A 201 18.03 1.40 5.38
CA GLU A 201 18.13 0.07 5.98
C GLU A 201 18.01 0.15 7.50
N LEU A 202 16.98 -0.46 8.05
CA LEU A 202 16.85 -0.69 9.49
C LEU A 202 17.33 -2.11 9.79
N ARG A 203 18.39 -2.20 10.59
CA ARG A 203 19.01 -3.48 10.98
C ARG A 203 18.70 -3.79 12.43
N LEU A 204 18.31 -5.02 12.68
CA LEU A 204 18.17 -5.57 14.04
C LEU A 204 18.56 -7.06 13.99
N GLY A 205 19.59 -7.42 14.73
CA GLY A 205 20.12 -8.77 14.70
C GLY A 205 20.45 -9.23 13.28
N ASP A 206 19.88 -10.34 12.88
CA ASP A 206 20.05 -10.98 11.57
C ASP A 206 19.12 -10.44 10.49
N ALA A 207 18.16 -9.57 10.84
CA ALA A 207 17.22 -9.01 9.88
C ALA A 207 17.58 -7.62 9.41
N VAL A 208 17.22 -7.33 8.15
CA VAL A 208 17.29 -6.01 7.52
C VAL A 208 15.93 -5.69 6.88
N VAL A 209 15.32 -4.60 7.31
CA VAL A 209 14.13 -4.05 6.67
C VAL A 209 14.55 -2.81 5.88
N ARG A 210 14.34 -2.82 4.56
CA ARG A 210 14.55 -1.64 3.71
C ARG A 210 13.25 -0.90 3.52
N THR A 211 13.25 0.41 3.82
CA THR A 211 12.10 1.27 3.65
C THR A 211 12.19 2.05 2.34
N TYR A 212 11.05 2.24 1.69
CA TYR A 212 10.93 3.01 0.46
C TYR A 212 9.77 3.99 0.58
N LEU A 213 10.01 5.26 0.26
CA LEU A 213 8.94 6.24 0.21
C LEU A 213 8.06 5.98 -1.02
N THR A 214 6.79 5.71 -0.78
CA THR A 214 5.78 5.42 -1.81
C THR A 214 4.56 6.32 -1.64
N PRO A 215 4.74 7.66 -1.78
CA PRO A 215 3.66 8.61 -1.55
C PRO A 215 2.47 8.38 -2.48
N GLY A 216 1.30 8.83 -2.02
CA GLY A 216 0.03 8.72 -2.74
C GLY A 216 -1.14 8.49 -1.79
N HIS A 217 -1.15 7.42 -1.01
CA HIS A 217 -2.15 7.19 0.03
C HIS A 217 -2.05 8.25 1.14
N THR A 218 -0.87 8.46 1.71
CA THR A 218 -0.43 9.69 2.37
C THR A 218 0.74 10.28 1.60
N LEU A 219 1.18 11.50 1.97
CA LEU A 219 2.37 12.11 1.38
C LEU A 219 3.66 11.42 1.84
N GLY A 220 3.60 10.74 2.98
CA GLY A 220 4.73 10.08 3.60
C GLY A 220 4.66 8.55 3.62
N THR A 221 3.73 7.92 2.90
CA THR A 221 3.59 6.46 2.88
C THR A 221 4.93 5.75 2.70
N VAL A 222 5.19 4.76 3.56
CA VAL A 222 6.38 3.91 3.56
C VAL A 222 6.01 2.48 3.18
N SER A 223 6.65 1.94 2.16
CA SER A 223 6.63 0.52 1.82
C SER A 223 7.94 -0.13 2.27
N SER A 224 7.93 -1.44 2.51
CA SER A 224 9.09 -2.15 3.06
C SER A 224 9.44 -3.40 2.26
N VAL A 225 10.73 -3.73 2.22
CA VAL A 225 11.23 -5.00 1.67
C VAL A 225 12.12 -5.66 2.72
N PHE A 226 11.88 -6.94 3.01
CA PHE A 226 12.63 -7.74 3.99
C PHE A 226 12.55 -9.23 3.68
N THR A 227 13.37 -10.03 4.34
CA THR A 227 13.40 -11.49 4.18
C THR A 227 12.69 -12.19 5.32
N VAL A 228 11.99 -13.28 5.03
CA VAL A 228 11.38 -14.21 5.98
C VAL A 228 11.75 -15.65 5.60
N HIS A 229 11.48 -16.63 6.47
CA HIS A 229 11.86 -18.01 6.22
C HIS A 229 10.67 -18.97 6.36
N ASP A 230 10.53 -19.91 5.41
CA ASP A 230 9.60 -21.04 5.50
C ASP A 230 10.38 -22.35 5.58
N ASN A 231 10.39 -23.00 6.74
CA ASN A 231 11.20 -24.18 7.01
C ASN A 231 12.71 -23.96 6.71
N GLY A 232 13.20 -22.76 7.00
CA GLY A 232 14.57 -22.32 6.78
C GLY A 232 14.88 -21.80 5.37
N GLU A 233 13.99 -21.96 4.40
CA GLU A 233 14.16 -21.41 3.05
C GLU A 233 13.79 -19.93 3.02
N PRO A 234 14.66 -19.05 2.47
CA PRO A 234 14.42 -17.61 2.45
C PRO A 234 13.42 -17.21 1.38
N HIS A 235 12.54 -16.28 1.73
CA HIS A 235 11.59 -15.61 0.85
C HIS A 235 11.68 -14.10 1.04
N VAL A 236 11.49 -13.33 -0.03
CA VAL A 236 11.54 -11.87 0.01
C VAL A 236 10.13 -11.29 0.02
N VAL A 237 9.84 -10.55 1.08
CA VAL A 237 8.56 -9.85 1.27
C VAL A 237 8.64 -8.43 0.74
N ALA A 238 7.64 -8.03 -0.02
CA ALA A 238 7.29 -6.66 -0.30
C ALA A 238 6.03 -6.30 0.49
N LEU A 239 6.08 -5.30 1.39
CA LEU A 239 4.92 -4.74 2.04
C LEU A 239 4.56 -3.42 1.38
N TRP A 240 3.37 -3.33 0.77
CA TRP A 240 2.84 -2.11 0.17
C TRP A 240 2.12 -1.28 1.23
N GLY A 241 2.70 -0.12 1.59
CA GLY A 241 2.35 0.62 2.79
C GLY A 241 1.06 1.44 2.75
N GLY A 242 0.41 1.61 1.59
CA GLY A 242 -0.84 2.37 1.52
C GLY A 242 -1.62 2.06 0.25
N THR A 243 -2.70 1.28 0.36
CA THR A 243 -3.37 0.69 -0.81
C THR A 243 -4.60 1.48 -1.26
N ALA A 244 -5.44 1.97 -0.34
CA ALA A 244 -6.73 2.59 -0.68
C ALA A 244 -6.61 3.99 -1.31
N PHE A 245 -7.59 4.36 -2.14
CA PHE A 245 -7.73 5.72 -2.72
C PHE A 245 -8.72 6.58 -1.91
N ASN A 246 -8.70 6.47 -0.57
CA ASN A 246 -9.64 7.17 0.30
C ASN A 246 -9.23 8.61 0.66
N PHE A 247 -8.21 9.15 0.02
CA PHE A 247 -7.82 10.55 0.13
C PHE A 247 -8.76 11.48 -0.66
N ARG A 248 -8.93 12.72 -0.20
CA ARG A 248 -9.81 13.74 -0.77
C ARG A 248 -9.01 14.92 -1.30
N ASP A 249 -9.64 15.76 -2.13
CA ASP A 249 -9.06 17.05 -2.49
C ASP A 249 -8.83 17.90 -1.26
N SER A 250 -7.66 18.53 -1.21
CA SER A 250 -7.32 19.56 -0.22
C SER A 250 -6.53 20.70 -0.86
N PRO A 251 -6.57 21.91 -0.31
CA PRO A 251 -5.78 23.01 -0.83
C PRO A 251 -4.29 22.67 -0.89
N GLY A 252 -3.70 22.79 -2.08
CA GLY A 252 -2.28 22.47 -2.32
C GLY A 252 -1.97 20.97 -2.54
N ASP A 253 -2.96 20.08 -2.33
CA ASP A 253 -2.79 18.64 -2.50
C ASP A 253 -4.04 18.04 -3.20
N PRO A 254 -4.22 18.28 -4.50
CA PRO A 254 -5.39 17.82 -5.23
C PRO A 254 -5.34 16.30 -5.45
N ARG A 255 -6.52 15.66 -5.39
CA ARG A 255 -6.68 14.22 -5.57
C ARG A 255 -6.10 13.70 -6.89
N ASP A 256 -6.22 14.46 -7.99
CA ASP A 256 -5.58 14.13 -9.27
C ASP A 256 -4.06 13.98 -9.14
N GLY A 257 -3.42 14.91 -8.44
CA GLY A 257 -1.99 14.86 -8.14
C GLY A 257 -1.62 13.64 -7.33
N ARG A 258 -2.41 13.31 -6.32
CA ARG A 258 -2.19 12.13 -5.47
C ARG A 258 -2.35 10.81 -6.22
N LEU A 259 -3.38 10.67 -7.05
CA LEU A 259 -3.56 9.48 -7.89
C LEU A 259 -2.39 9.29 -8.86
N ARG A 260 -1.87 10.38 -9.43
CA ARG A 260 -0.67 10.33 -10.28
C ARG A 260 0.55 9.87 -9.47
N THR A 261 0.83 10.50 -8.33
CA THR A 261 1.95 10.15 -7.45
C THR A 261 1.85 8.70 -6.98
N TYR A 262 0.65 8.24 -6.64
CA TYR A 262 0.40 6.84 -6.28
C TYR A 262 0.77 5.88 -7.43
N ALA A 263 0.32 6.17 -8.65
CA ALA A 263 0.63 5.33 -9.80
C ALA A 263 2.16 5.29 -10.10
N GLU A 264 2.83 6.42 -9.99
CA GLU A 264 4.30 6.52 -10.13
C GLU A 264 5.02 5.73 -9.01
N SER A 265 4.52 5.81 -7.78
CA SER A 265 5.04 5.03 -6.64
C SER A 265 4.87 3.53 -6.84
N ALA A 266 3.69 3.09 -7.31
CA ALA A 266 3.42 1.68 -7.59
C ALA A 266 4.34 1.15 -8.70
N GLU A 267 4.53 1.90 -9.78
CA GLU A 267 5.45 1.53 -10.86
C GLU A 267 6.90 1.46 -10.37
N ARG A 268 7.34 2.45 -9.60
CA ARG A 268 8.69 2.47 -9.03
C ARG A 268 8.92 1.29 -8.08
N PHE A 269 7.98 1.05 -7.15
CA PHE A 269 8.10 -0.04 -6.19
C PHE A 269 8.05 -1.41 -6.86
N ARG A 270 7.32 -1.56 -7.96
CA ARG A 270 7.34 -2.77 -8.79
C ARG A 270 8.75 -3.08 -9.33
N ARG A 271 9.53 -2.07 -9.73
CA ARG A 271 10.94 -2.25 -10.11
C ARG A 271 11.79 -2.67 -8.91
N VAL A 272 11.65 -1.96 -7.79
CA VAL A 272 12.36 -2.28 -6.53
C VAL A 272 12.12 -3.73 -6.10
N THR A 273 10.86 -4.18 -6.09
CA THR A 273 10.50 -5.54 -5.68
C THR A 273 10.98 -6.59 -6.66
N SER A 274 10.98 -6.29 -7.96
CA SER A 274 11.55 -7.17 -8.98
C SER A 274 13.06 -7.34 -8.82
N ASP A 275 13.78 -6.23 -8.59
CA ASP A 275 15.24 -6.24 -8.40
C ASP A 275 15.64 -6.97 -7.10
N ALA A 276 14.78 -6.89 -6.07
CA ALA A 276 14.94 -7.61 -4.81
C ALA A 276 14.55 -9.10 -4.90
N GLY A 277 13.92 -9.54 -5.99
CA GLY A 277 13.40 -10.90 -6.11
C GLY A 277 12.20 -11.19 -5.20
N ALA A 278 11.40 -10.17 -4.85
CA ALA A 278 10.27 -10.32 -3.94
C ALA A 278 9.21 -11.30 -4.52
N ASP A 279 8.90 -12.34 -3.77
CA ASP A 279 7.97 -13.40 -4.13
C ASP A 279 6.73 -13.46 -3.21
N ILE A 280 6.67 -12.54 -2.23
CA ILE A 280 5.55 -12.33 -1.32
C ILE A 280 5.13 -10.86 -1.39
N ILE A 281 3.80 -10.61 -1.47
CA ILE A 281 3.22 -9.29 -1.29
C ILE A 281 2.36 -9.28 -0.02
N LEU A 282 2.60 -8.31 0.84
CA LEU A 282 1.78 -8.00 2.01
C LEU A 282 1.19 -6.60 1.89
N SER A 283 0.06 -6.41 2.55
CA SER A 283 -0.58 -5.12 2.74
C SER A 283 -0.87 -4.89 4.22
N ASN A 284 -1.11 -3.66 4.56
CA ASN A 284 -1.59 -3.24 5.88
C ASN A 284 -3.10 -3.49 6.10
N HIS A 285 -3.79 -4.08 5.12
CA HIS A 285 -5.15 -4.59 5.24
C HIS A 285 -5.24 -5.99 4.64
N PRO A 286 -5.77 -6.99 5.37
CA PRO A 286 -5.82 -8.38 4.90
C PRO A 286 -6.66 -8.57 3.64
N SER A 287 -7.58 -7.65 3.36
CA SER A 287 -8.42 -7.68 2.17
C SER A 287 -7.66 -7.38 0.88
N TYR A 288 -6.60 -6.57 0.91
CA TYR A 288 -5.90 -6.15 -0.31
C TYR A 288 -4.85 -7.16 -0.80
N ASP A 289 -4.24 -7.93 0.10
CA ASP A 289 -3.23 -8.94 -0.26
C ASP A 289 -3.77 -10.36 -0.27
N GLY A 290 -5.05 -10.53 0.10
CA GLY A 290 -5.71 -11.82 0.22
C GLY A 290 -5.37 -12.59 1.49
N SER A 291 -4.81 -11.94 2.52
CA SER A 291 -4.51 -12.55 3.83
C SER A 291 -5.74 -13.18 4.46
N THR A 292 -6.97 -12.66 4.18
CA THR A 292 -8.22 -13.27 4.62
C THR A 292 -8.38 -14.73 4.19
N ALA A 293 -7.92 -15.09 2.99
CA ALA A 293 -7.95 -16.47 2.50
C ALA A 293 -6.64 -17.21 2.81
N LYS A 294 -5.51 -16.50 2.77
CA LYS A 294 -4.19 -17.10 2.97
C LYS A 294 -3.97 -17.60 4.39
N LEU A 295 -4.46 -16.88 5.41
CA LEU A 295 -4.39 -17.33 6.82
C LEU A 295 -5.21 -18.61 7.04
N ALA A 296 -6.41 -18.70 6.46
CA ALA A 296 -7.21 -19.92 6.52
C ALA A 296 -6.50 -21.10 5.82
N ALA A 297 -5.99 -20.87 4.62
CA ALA A 297 -5.25 -21.90 3.88
C ALA A 297 -3.96 -22.32 4.61
N LEU A 298 -3.31 -21.40 5.32
CA LEU A 298 -2.11 -21.70 6.11
C LEU A 298 -2.45 -22.62 7.30
N ALA A 299 -3.57 -22.41 7.97
CA ALA A 299 -4.02 -23.24 9.09
C ALA A 299 -4.30 -24.70 8.67
N GLU A 300 -4.67 -24.91 7.39
CA GLU A 300 -4.93 -26.22 6.81
C GLU A 300 -3.71 -26.82 6.06
N ARG A 301 -2.59 -26.08 6.01
CA ARG A 301 -1.41 -26.43 5.23
C ARG A 301 -0.76 -27.72 5.73
N GLY A 302 -0.80 -28.76 4.90
CA GLY A 302 -0.07 -30.01 5.17
C GLY A 302 1.44 -29.86 4.96
N ARG A 303 2.22 -30.77 5.57
CA ARG A 303 3.69 -30.79 5.44
C ARG A 303 4.10 -30.88 3.95
N GLY A 304 4.96 -29.95 3.51
CA GLY A 304 5.47 -29.89 2.12
C GLY A 304 4.50 -29.30 1.10
N ALA A 305 3.31 -28.86 1.52
CA ALA A 305 2.44 -28.13 0.63
C ALA A 305 2.98 -26.70 0.35
N PRO A 306 2.72 -26.11 -0.82
CA PRO A 306 3.13 -24.74 -1.12
C PRO A 306 2.65 -23.75 -0.06
N HIS A 307 3.47 -22.74 0.21
CA HIS A 307 3.10 -21.70 1.18
C HIS A 307 2.10 -20.72 0.54
N PRO A 308 0.90 -20.45 1.15
CA PRO A 308 -0.15 -19.66 0.51
C PRO A 308 0.22 -18.19 0.28
N TYR A 309 1.22 -17.67 0.97
CA TYR A 309 1.72 -16.32 0.78
C TYR A 309 2.79 -16.22 -0.31
N VAL A 310 3.45 -17.31 -0.69
CA VAL A 310 4.48 -17.32 -1.74
C VAL A 310 3.78 -17.40 -3.10
N ILE A 311 3.66 -16.26 -3.75
CA ILE A 311 2.96 -16.12 -5.05
C ILE A 311 3.92 -15.92 -6.23
N GLY A 312 5.22 -15.91 -5.93
CA GLY A 312 6.29 -15.69 -6.90
C GLY A 312 6.43 -14.23 -7.34
N THR A 313 7.58 -13.92 -7.92
CA THR A 313 7.93 -12.55 -8.35
C THR A 313 6.94 -11.97 -9.37
N ASN A 314 6.40 -12.82 -10.25
CA ASN A 314 5.36 -12.40 -11.18
C ASN A 314 4.05 -12.03 -10.46
N GLY A 315 3.66 -12.75 -9.41
CA GLY A 315 2.50 -12.41 -8.58
C GLY A 315 2.63 -11.04 -7.93
N VAL A 316 3.79 -10.75 -7.34
CA VAL A 316 4.10 -9.43 -6.75
C VAL A 316 4.05 -8.33 -7.80
N SER A 317 4.68 -8.53 -8.96
CA SER A 317 4.66 -7.57 -10.06
C SER A 317 3.24 -7.29 -10.56
N ARG A 318 2.39 -8.31 -10.68
CA ARG A 318 0.97 -8.18 -11.10
C ARG A 318 0.15 -7.39 -10.08
N TYR A 319 0.35 -7.61 -8.77
CA TYR A 319 -0.31 -6.83 -7.72
C TYR A 319 -0.05 -5.33 -7.89
N LEU A 320 1.21 -4.93 -8.02
CA LEU A 320 1.60 -3.54 -8.18
C LEU A 320 1.13 -2.95 -9.53
N THR A 321 1.01 -3.78 -10.57
CA THR A 321 0.40 -3.38 -11.84
C THR A 321 -1.09 -3.09 -11.67
N VAL A 322 -1.84 -3.90 -10.91
CA VAL A 322 -3.25 -3.60 -10.59
C VAL A 322 -3.36 -2.26 -9.86
N ALA A 323 -2.53 -2.04 -8.84
CA ALA A 323 -2.52 -0.80 -8.08
C ALA A 323 -2.25 0.42 -8.98
N GLN A 324 -1.25 0.33 -9.85
CA GLN A 324 -0.88 1.36 -10.83
C GLN A 324 -2.01 1.65 -11.82
N GLU A 325 -2.53 0.63 -12.49
CA GLU A 325 -3.52 0.79 -13.56
C GLU A 325 -4.87 1.30 -13.03
N CYS A 326 -5.28 0.84 -11.84
CA CYS A 326 -6.49 1.35 -11.18
C CYS A 326 -6.33 2.82 -10.76
N ALA A 327 -5.16 3.25 -10.29
CA ALA A 327 -4.91 4.65 -9.96
C ALA A 327 -4.96 5.56 -11.21
N VAL A 328 -4.36 5.11 -12.31
CA VAL A 328 -4.45 5.83 -13.60
C VAL A 328 -5.89 5.89 -14.11
N ALA A 329 -6.63 4.78 -14.02
CA ALA A 329 -8.03 4.73 -14.43
C ALA A 329 -8.90 5.66 -13.57
N ALA A 330 -8.74 5.67 -12.25
CA ALA A 330 -9.45 6.56 -11.33
C ALA A 330 -9.17 8.03 -11.66
N ARG A 331 -7.91 8.39 -11.83
CA ARG A 331 -7.49 9.73 -12.21
C ARG A 331 -8.16 10.22 -13.51
N LEU A 332 -8.18 9.38 -14.53
CA LEU A 332 -8.76 9.72 -15.83
C LEU A 332 -10.30 9.80 -15.79
N SER A 333 -10.96 8.92 -15.04
CA SER A 333 -12.41 8.92 -14.91
C SER A 333 -12.92 10.13 -14.12
N GLU A 334 -12.25 10.50 -13.04
CA GLU A 334 -12.60 11.64 -12.18
C GLU A 334 -12.34 12.98 -12.90
N GLY A 335 -11.21 13.11 -13.60
CA GLY A 335 -10.91 14.31 -14.41
C GLY A 335 -11.89 14.56 -15.55
N SER A 336 -12.63 13.54 -16.00
CA SER A 336 -13.65 13.66 -17.06
C SER A 336 -14.97 14.20 -16.54
N VAL A 337 -15.27 14.06 -15.24
CA VAL A 337 -16.51 14.53 -14.60
C VAL A 337 -16.47 16.05 -14.35
N LEU A 338 -15.28 16.64 -14.31
CA LEU A 338 -15.11 18.09 -14.08
C LEU A 338 -15.29 18.97 -15.33
N VAL A 339 -15.70 18.41 -16.45
CA VAL A 339 -15.86 19.12 -17.74
C VAL A 339 -17.34 19.21 -18.19
N PHE A 340 -18.31 19.03 -17.27
CA PHE A 340 -19.74 19.23 -17.54
C PHE A 340 -20.32 20.36 -16.71
#